data_f063788fc2e9bfad9c3dbc28a9bb55aa
#
_entry.id   f063788fc2e9bfad9c3dbc28a9bb55aa
#
_cell.length_a   1.000
_cell.length_b   1.000
_cell.length_c   1.000
_cell.angle_alpha   90.00
_cell.angle_beta   90.00
_cell.angle_gamma   90.00
#
_symmetry.space_group_name_H-M   'P 1'
#
loop_
_entity.id
_entity.type
_entity.pdbx_description
1 polymer ?
#
loop_
_entity_poly.entity_id
_entity_poly.type
_entity_poly.pdbx_seq_one_letter_code
_entity_poly.pdbx_strand_id
1 'polypeptide(L)'
;MDNLFGRLLTRQELGDDFEHLPANTVTFPGMTLTNKCAICNRCGTSSLLQTVKLEIAAYFCPECLQLGRVRSDELLYHLPQQIFSPQDTLLWNGQLTPYQAEVSRALITAIDQKSQILVHAVTGAGKTEMIYAAVSSIISSGGTVGIATPRTDVARELHTRLSRDFSIPISLLHAESEPYFPTPLVISTTHQLLRFRHAFVLLIIDEVDAFPFADNDALYFAAEQSRKMTSTLIYLTATSTDKLDKLVKRGQLEKVSLSRRFHGNPLVVPKVIFSSSEKLIYHLIKKQRETGFPLLIFAPVIAFGRLFSERLRSLFPDESIGFVASTSKDRADEIERFRQGQLTILISTTILERGVTFPKVDVFVIQSHHRLFTKSSLIQIAGRVGRSPERPTGLVYFFSCGLN
;
A
#
# COMPACT_ATOMS: atom_id res chain seq x y z
N MET A 1 -28.54 -0.72 -3.83
CA MET A 1 -28.57 -0.27 -2.41
C MET A 1 -27.48 -0.88 -1.53
N ASP A 2 -27.08 -2.08 -1.84
CA ASP A 2 -26.03 -2.79 -1.04
C ASP A 2 -24.69 -2.06 -1.00
N ASN A 3 -24.43 -1.21 -1.99
CA ASN A 3 -23.20 -0.41 -2.08
C ASN A 3 -23.08 0.70 -1.02
N LEU A 4 -24.10 1.00 -0.21
CA LEU A 4 -24.09 2.06 0.81
C LEU A 4 -23.71 1.56 2.22
N PHE A 5 -23.80 0.26 2.51
CA PHE A 5 -23.51 -0.27 3.85
C PHE A 5 -22.08 0.06 4.30
N GLY A 6 -21.95 0.70 5.47
CA GLY A 6 -20.68 1.16 6.03
C GLY A 6 -20.03 2.34 5.28
N ARG A 7 -20.68 2.86 4.24
CA ARG A 7 -20.11 3.90 3.39
C ARG A 7 -20.63 5.31 3.74
N LEU A 8 -19.85 6.31 3.31
CA LEU A 8 -20.17 7.73 3.40
C LEU A 8 -20.02 8.35 2.00
N LEU A 9 -21.14 8.51 1.30
CA LEU A 9 -21.16 8.87 -0.12
C LEU A 9 -21.88 10.21 -0.36
N THR A 10 -21.49 10.90 -1.43
CA THR A 10 -22.22 12.05 -1.96
C THR A 10 -23.42 11.58 -2.81
N ARG A 11 -24.36 12.48 -3.10
CA ARG A 11 -25.46 12.19 -4.02
C ARG A 11 -24.96 11.72 -5.39
N GLN A 12 -23.90 12.33 -5.90
CA GLN A 12 -23.32 11.96 -7.18
C GLN A 12 -22.73 10.53 -7.18
N GLU A 13 -22.11 10.11 -6.06
CA GLU A 13 -21.57 8.75 -5.92
C GLU A 13 -22.65 7.69 -5.74
N LEU A 14 -23.83 8.08 -5.25
CA LEU A 14 -25.00 7.19 -5.14
C LEU A 14 -25.67 6.94 -6.50
N GLY A 15 -25.64 7.93 -7.42
CA GLY A 15 -26.29 7.80 -8.71
C GLY A 15 -27.80 7.50 -8.57
N ASP A 16 -28.27 6.47 -9.29
CA ASP A 16 -29.67 6.04 -9.31
C ASP A 16 -30.14 5.47 -7.95
N ASP A 17 -29.22 4.94 -7.12
CA ASP A 17 -29.56 4.45 -5.78
C ASP A 17 -30.08 5.56 -4.85
N PHE A 18 -29.84 6.83 -5.17
CA PHE A 18 -30.28 7.96 -4.38
C PHE A 18 -31.79 8.03 -4.22
N GLU A 19 -32.56 7.70 -5.24
CA GLU A 19 -34.05 7.73 -5.21
C GLU A 19 -34.66 6.61 -4.33
N HIS A 20 -33.83 5.63 -3.91
CA HIS A 20 -34.26 4.43 -3.21
C HIS A 20 -33.58 4.26 -1.83
N LEU A 21 -33.12 5.35 -1.22
CA LEU A 21 -32.41 5.29 0.07
C LEU A 21 -33.28 4.69 1.18
N PRO A 22 -32.72 3.76 1.99
CA PRO A 22 -33.40 3.20 3.15
C PRO A 22 -33.77 4.29 4.18
N ALA A 23 -34.86 4.11 4.90
CA ALA A 23 -35.34 5.07 5.90
C ALA A 23 -34.34 5.31 7.06
N ASN A 24 -33.46 4.36 7.32
CA ASN A 24 -32.40 4.46 8.34
C ASN A 24 -31.09 5.08 7.81
N THR A 25 -31.10 5.66 6.60
CA THR A 25 -29.97 6.42 6.08
C THR A 25 -29.74 7.68 6.90
N VAL A 26 -28.51 7.84 7.40
CA VAL A 26 -28.09 9.02 8.16
C VAL A 26 -27.41 10.01 7.21
N THR A 27 -27.73 11.29 7.37
CA THR A 27 -27.14 12.36 6.56
C THR A 27 -26.25 13.27 7.39
N PHE A 28 -25.19 13.77 6.77
CA PHE A 28 -24.26 14.75 7.34
C PHE A 28 -24.06 15.91 6.36
N PRO A 29 -23.88 17.16 6.83
CA PRO A 29 -23.44 18.23 5.93
C PRO A 29 -22.12 17.82 5.23
N GLY A 30 -21.96 18.16 3.96
CA GLY A 30 -20.70 17.89 3.25
C GLY A 30 -19.52 18.61 3.90
N MET A 31 -19.75 19.87 4.31
CA MET A 31 -18.74 20.67 5.00
C MET A 31 -19.36 21.45 6.17
N THR A 32 -18.58 21.66 7.21
CA THR A 32 -18.89 22.55 8.34
C THR A 32 -18.19 23.88 8.12
N LEU A 33 -18.97 24.98 8.11
CA LEU A 33 -18.42 26.33 7.91
C LEU A 33 -18.14 27.01 9.25
N THR A 34 -17.01 27.66 9.33
CA THR A 34 -16.63 28.57 10.40
C THR A 34 -16.42 29.98 9.84
N ASN A 35 -16.14 30.98 10.68
CA ASN A 35 -15.91 32.35 10.22
C ASN A 35 -14.76 32.51 9.20
N LYS A 36 -13.80 31.58 9.18
CA LYS A 36 -12.61 31.66 8.33
C LYS A 36 -12.38 30.43 7.42
N CYS A 37 -12.90 29.28 7.81
CA CYS A 37 -12.59 28.01 7.16
C CYS A 37 -13.83 27.20 6.84
N ALA A 38 -13.72 26.38 5.80
CA ALA A 38 -14.61 25.27 5.49
C ALA A 38 -13.91 23.95 5.85
N ILE A 39 -14.51 23.15 6.72
CA ILE A 39 -13.99 21.86 7.18
C ILE A 39 -14.80 20.75 6.51
N CYS A 40 -14.13 19.90 5.77
CA CYS A 40 -14.76 18.78 5.09
C CYS A 40 -15.12 17.66 6.09
N ASN A 41 -16.38 17.26 6.14
CA ASN A 41 -16.85 16.20 7.05
C ASN A 41 -16.51 14.78 6.54
N ARG A 42 -15.96 14.64 5.31
CA ARG A 42 -15.51 13.37 4.77
C ARG A 42 -14.01 13.10 5.01
N CYS A 43 -13.15 14.12 4.88
CA CYS A 43 -11.70 13.94 5.00
C CYS A 43 -11.05 14.75 6.12
N GLY A 44 -11.82 15.57 6.85
CA GLY A 44 -11.31 16.39 7.94
C GLY A 44 -10.49 17.62 7.51
N THR A 45 -10.22 17.80 6.23
CA THR A 45 -9.40 18.92 5.74
C THR A 45 -10.08 20.24 5.99
N SER A 46 -9.32 21.19 6.58
CA SER A 46 -9.74 22.57 6.81
C SER A 46 -9.10 23.48 5.76
N SER A 47 -9.91 24.21 5.01
CA SER A 47 -9.47 25.12 3.96
C SER A 47 -10.00 26.54 4.21
N LEU A 48 -9.23 27.57 3.88
CA LEU A 48 -9.69 28.94 3.98
C LEU A 48 -10.85 29.20 3.01
N LEU A 49 -11.91 29.86 3.46
CA LEU A 49 -13.12 30.12 2.65
C LEU A 49 -12.80 30.79 1.30
N GLN A 50 -11.89 31.74 1.29
CA GLN A 50 -11.50 32.47 0.08
C GLN A 50 -10.81 31.59 -0.99
N THR A 51 -10.17 30.47 -0.60
CA THR A 51 -9.44 29.58 -1.52
C THR A 51 -10.30 28.47 -2.10
N VAL A 52 -11.47 28.20 -1.51
CA VAL A 52 -12.34 27.07 -1.87
C VAL A 52 -13.77 27.51 -2.19
N LYS A 53 -13.97 28.81 -2.47
CA LYS A 53 -15.26 29.36 -2.85
C LYS A 53 -15.58 29.01 -4.30
N LEU A 54 -16.81 28.59 -4.56
CA LEU A 54 -17.35 28.41 -5.89
C LEU A 54 -18.01 29.71 -6.37
N GLU A 55 -18.29 29.81 -7.67
CA GLU A 55 -19.07 30.93 -8.24
C GLU A 55 -20.48 31.03 -7.67
N ILE A 56 -21.03 29.91 -7.22
CA ILE A 56 -22.27 29.83 -6.45
C ILE A 56 -21.96 30.06 -4.96
N ALA A 57 -23.00 30.29 -4.15
CA ALA A 57 -22.86 30.52 -2.70
C ALA A 57 -22.49 29.21 -1.95
N ALA A 58 -21.43 28.52 -2.37
CA ALA A 58 -20.96 27.26 -1.82
C ALA A 58 -19.43 27.18 -1.81
N TYR A 59 -18.93 26.19 -1.05
CA TYR A 59 -17.51 25.88 -0.91
C TYR A 59 -17.27 24.41 -1.24
N PHE A 60 -16.05 24.04 -1.64
CA PHE A 60 -15.69 22.66 -1.98
C PHE A 60 -14.43 22.19 -1.25
N CYS A 61 -14.30 20.88 -1.10
CA CYS A 61 -13.09 20.27 -0.55
C CYS A 61 -12.10 19.91 -1.67
N PRO A 62 -10.89 20.48 -1.71
CA PRO A 62 -9.90 20.16 -2.74
C PRO A 62 -9.36 18.73 -2.63
N GLU A 63 -9.19 18.20 -1.41
CA GLU A 63 -8.69 16.84 -1.18
C GLU A 63 -9.64 15.73 -1.69
N CYS A 64 -10.94 16.03 -1.74
CA CYS A 64 -11.94 15.06 -2.17
C CYS A 64 -12.20 15.06 -3.69
N LEU A 65 -11.60 15.95 -4.47
CA LEU A 65 -11.90 16.11 -5.90
C LEU A 65 -11.72 14.83 -6.73
N GLN A 66 -10.69 14.04 -6.43
CA GLN A 66 -10.39 12.83 -7.19
C GLN A 66 -11.36 11.66 -6.92
N LEU A 67 -12.06 11.68 -5.78
CA LEU A 67 -13.00 10.63 -5.39
C LEU A 67 -14.48 11.00 -5.57
N GLY A 68 -14.75 12.26 -5.79
CA GLY A 68 -16.09 12.85 -5.82
C GLY A 68 -16.10 14.12 -4.98
N ARG A 69 -16.50 15.22 -5.61
CA ARG A 69 -16.49 16.54 -4.96
C ARG A 69 -17.42 16.56 -3.76
N VAL A 70 -16.90 17.01 -2.61
CA VAL A 70 -17.71 17.32 -1.41
C VAL A 70 -17.89 18.83 -1.35
N ARG A 71 -19.14 19.29 -1.20
CA ARG A 71 -19.52 20.71 -1.18
C ARG A 71 -20.27 21.06 0.11
N SER A 72 -20.27 22.36 0.47
CA SER A 72 -20.94 22.86 1.66
C SER A 72 -22.48 22.91 1.55
N ASP A 73 -23.00 22.95 0.32
CA ASP A 73 -24.44 22.96 0.00
C ASP A 73 -25.00 21.56 -0.31
N GLU A 74 -24.19 20.50 -0.09
CA GLU A 74 -24.57 19.11 -0.31
C GLU A 74 -24.48 18.30 0.99
N LEU A 75 -25.15 17.15 0.99
CA LEU A 75 -25.13 16.20 2.09
C LEU A 75 -24.26 14.98 1.74
N LEU A 76 -23.71 14.37 2.76
CA LEU A 76 -23.10 13.03 2.73
C LEU A 76 -24.11 12.04 3.32
N TYR A 77 -24.24 10.89 2.69
CA TYR A 77 -25.20 9.84 3.03
C TYR A 77 -24.45 8.63 3.58
N HIS A 78 -24.94 8.11 4.70
CA HIS A 78 -24.35 6.98 5.40
C HIS A 78 -25.42 5.97 5.79
N LEU A 79 -25.16 4.70 5.50
CA LEU A 79 -25.93 3.59 6.04
C LEU A 79 -25.00 2.78 6.96
N PRO A 80 -25.41 2.51 8.22
CA PRO A 80 -24.60 1.71 9.13
C PRO A 80 -24.20 0.36 8.51
N GLN A 81 -22.98 -0.10 8.82
CA GLN A 81 -22.49 -1.38 8.32
C GLN A 81 -23.42 -2.52 8.80
N GLN A 82 -23.74 -3.41 7.89
CA GLN A 82 -24.54 -4.59 8.23
C GLN A 82 -23.77 -5.56 9.16
N ILE A 83 -24.51 -6.37 9.87
CA ILE A 83 -23.98 -7.46 10.69
C ILE A 83 -23.87 -8.70 9.81
N PHE A 84 -22.72 -9.32 9.78
CA PHE A 84 -22.50 -10.59 9.06
C PHE A 84 -22.66 -11.77 10.00
N SER A 85 -23.07 -12.91 9.46
CA SER A 85 -23.10 -14.15 10.22
C SER A 85 -21.68 -14.60 10.56
N PRO A 86 -21.41 -15.02 11.81
CA PRO A 86 -20.15 -15.65 12.19
C PRO A 86 -19.85 -16.86 11.29
N GLN A 87 -18.63 -16.95 10.76
CA GLN A 87 -18.22 -18.05 9.91
C GLN A 87 -16.72 -18.29 9.98
N ASP A 88 -16.30 -19.55 9.97
CA ASP A 88 -14.91 -19.92 9.84
C ASP A 88 -14.54 -19.97 8.36
N THR A 89 -13.60 -19.14 7.96
CA THR A 89 -13.32 -18.87 6.55
C THR A 89 -11.85 -19.06 6.17
N LEU A 90 -10.96 -19.29 7.15
CA LEU A 90 -9.53 -19.42 6.86
C LEU A 90 -9.20 -20.81 6.30
N LEU A 91 -8.76 -20.84 5.04
CA LEU A 91 -8.33 -22.07 4.33
C LEU A 91 -6.82 -22.30 4.44
N TRP A 92 -6.04 -21.27 4.80
CA TRP A 92 -4.59 -21.37 4.87
C TRP A 92 -4.16 -22.35 5.98
N ASN A 93 -3.40 -23.38 5.59
CA ASN A 93 -2.89 -24.44 6.47
C ASN A 93 -1.38 -24.39 6.70
N GLY A 94 -0.72 -23.28 6.29
CA GLY A 94 0.70 -23.09 6.50
C GLY A 94 1.04 -22.87 7.98
N GLN A 95 2.33 -22.90 8.28
CA GLN A 95 2.83 -22.68 9.64
C GLN A 95 3.63 -21.39 9.73
N LEU A 96 3.31 -20.57 10.72
CA LEU A 96 4.12 -19.42 11.06
C LEU A 96 5.41 -19.85 11.74
N THR A 97 6.51 -19.20 11.39
CA THR A 97 7.75 -19.34 12.18
C THR A 97 7.52 -18.85 13.61
N PRO A 98 8.34 -19.27 14.59
CA PRO A 98 8.18 -18.81 15.98
C PRO A 98 8.10 -17.29 16.14
N TYR A 99 8.90 -16.55 15.37
CA TYR A 99 8.92 -15.08 15.38
C TYR A 99 7.66 -14.46 14.75
N GLN A 100 7.15 -15.04 13.66
CA GLN A 100 5.88 -14.62 13.07
C GLN A 100 4.70 -14.92 14.00
N ALA A 101 4.73 -16.07 14.69
CA ALA A 101 3.71 -16.47 15.66
C ALA A 101 3.67 -15.51 16.87
N GLU A 102 4.83 -14.98 17.30
CA GLU A 102 4.89 -13.95 18.33
C GLU A 102 4.18 -12.66 17.89
N VAL A 103 4.46 -12.17 16.67
CA VAL A 103 3.75 -11.00 16.11
C VAL A 103 2.26 -11.29 15.99
N SER A 104 1.87 -12.45 15.44
CA SER A 104 0.45 -12.82 15.30
C SER A 104 -0.28 -12.85 16.64
N ARG A 105 0.34 -13.37 17.71
CA ARG A 105 -0.22 -13.32 19.08
C ARG A 105 -0.38 -11.90 19.60
N ALA A 106 0.59 -11.01 19.35
CA ALA A 106 0.47 -9.60 19.73
C ALA A 106 -0.71 -8.92 19.01
N LEU A 107 -0.98 -9.27 17.74
CA LEU A 107 -2.15 -8.78 17.02
C LEU A 107 -3.47 -9.26 17.64
N ILE A 108 -3.57 -10.50 18.07
CA ILE A 108 -4.76 -11.02 18.76
C ILE A 108 -4.94 -10.29 20.10
N THR A 109 -3.86 -10.09 20.88
CA THR A 109 -3.93 -9.29 22.11
C THR A 109 -4.44 -7.87 21.86
N ALA A 110 -3.96 -7.22 20.79
CA ALA A 110 -4.45 -5.89 20.40
C ALA A 110 -5.94 -5.89 20.03
N ILE A 111 -6.45 -6.96 19.41
CA ILE A 111 -7.88 -7.14 19.12
C ILE A 111 -8.69 -7.24 20.42
N ASP A 112 -8.27 -8.05 21.37
CA ASP A 112 -8.94 -8.22 22.66
C ASP A 112 -9.00 -6.90 23.44
N GLN A 113 -7.93 -6.12 23.36
CA GLN A 113 -7.80 -4.80 24.00
C GLN A 113 -8.44 -3.66 23.20
N LYS A 114 -8.85 -3.90 21.94
CA LYS A 114 -9.35 -2.88 21.00
C LYS A 114 -8.38 -1.70 20.85
N SER A 115 -7.09 -2.02 20.80
CA SER A 115 -5.99 -1.04 20.80
C SER A 115 -5.42 -0.82 19.40
N GLN A 116 -4.45 0.11 19.32
CA GLN A 116 -3.70 0.37 18.10
C GLN A 116 -2.29 -0.22 18.22
N ILE A 117 -1.81 -0.89 17.17
CA ILE A 117 -0.49 -1.52 17.17
C ILE A 117 0.24 -1.29 15.84
N LEU A 118 1.55 -1.03 15.93
CA LEU A 118 2.48 -0.92 14.80
C LEU A 118 3.32 -2.19 14.68
N VAL A 119 3.19 -2.89 13.57
CA VAL A 119 4.07 -4.00 13.19
C VAL A 119 5.19 -3.46 12.31
N HIS A 120 6.39 -3.36 12.88
CA HIS A 120 7.59 -3.00 12.15
C HIS A 120 8.33 -4.26 11.71
N ALA A 121 8.06 -4.75 10.51
CA ALA A 121 8.60 -5.99 9.99
C ALA A 121 9.33 -5.78 8.67
N VAL A 122 10.56 -6.30 8.57
CA VAL A 122 11.39 -6.17 7.37
C VAL A 122 10.69 -6.71 6.12
N THR A 123 11.18 -6.31 4.95
CA THR A 123 10.70 -6.85 3.67
C THR A 123 10.95 -8.36 3.59
N GLY A 124 9.93 -9.13 3.18
CA GLY A 124 10.01 -10.59 3.13
C GLY A 124 9.85 -11.27 4.48
N ALA A 125 9.36 -10.57 5.51
CA ALA A 125 9.03 -11.18 6.82
C ALA A 125 7.75 -12.04 6.81
N GLY A 126 6.94 -11.99 5.75
CA GLY A 126 5.64 -12.68 5.69
C GLY A 126 4.55 -11.92 6.45
N LYS A 127 4.47 -10.59 6.26
CA LYS A 127 3.47 -9.74 6.94
C LYS A 127 2.04 -10.20 6.70
N THR A 128 1.74 -10.70 5.50
CA THR A 128 0.40 -11.14 5.11
C THR A 128 -0.06 -12.36 5.93
N GLU A 129 0.80 -13.35 6.11
CA GLU A 129 0.46 -14.55 6.87
C GLU A 129 0.31 -14.25 8.36
N MET A 130 1.04 -13.28 8.90
CA MET A 130 0.94 -12.88 10.31
C MET A 130 -0.42 -12.28 10.68
N ILE A 131 -1.13 -11.67 9.72
CA ILE A 131 -2.45 -11.08 9.98
C ILE A 131 -3.61 -12.06 9.83
N TYR A 132 -3.41 -13.27 9.30
CA TYR A 132 -4.50 -14.20 8.99
C TYR A 132 -5.32 -14.58 10.22
N ALA A 133 -4.67 -14.90 11.33
CA ALA A 133 -5.38 -15.22 12.56
C ALA A 133 -6.23 -14.02 13.07
N ALA A 134 -5.71 -12.79 12.97
CA ALA A 134 -6.42 -11.58 13.33
C ALA A 134 -7.65 -11.35 12.45
N VAL A 135 -7.51 -11.50 11.14
CA VAL A 135 -8.61 -11.39 10.16
C VAL A 135 -9.67 -12.45 10.44
N SER A 136 -9.24 -13.72 10.57
CA SER A 136 -10.15 -14.86 10.86
C SER A 136 -10.92 -14.67 12.16
N SER A 137 -10.27 -14.25 13.24
CA SER A 137 -10.89 -14.01 14.55
C SER A 137 -12.05 -13.00 14.49
N ILE A 138 -11.88 -11.92 13.73
CA ILE A 138 -12.94 -10.91 13.55
C ILE A 138 -14.08 -11.45 12.70
N ILE A 139 -13.80 -12.12 11.58
CA ILE A 139 -14.83 -12.67 10.69
C ILE A 139 -15.62 -13.78 11.38
N SER A 140 -14.94 -14.65 12.14
CA SER A 140 -15.62 -15.73 12.92
C SER A 140 -16.49 -15.20 14.06
N SER A 141 -16.33 -13.93 14.45
CA SER A 141 -17.25 -13.25 15.38
C SER A 141 -18.33 -12.42 14.68
N GLY A 142 -18.44 -12.47 13.35
CA GLY A 142 -19.39 -11.67 12.54
C GLY A 142 -18.96 -10.20 12.35
N GLY A 143 -17.71 -9.88 12.66
CA GLY A 143 -17.14 -8.56 12.48
C GLY A 143 -16.68 -8.27 11.04
N THR A 144 -16.30 -7.04 10.79
CA THR A 144 -15.87 -6.54 9.49
C THR A 144 -14.41 -6.11 9.53
N VAL A 145 -13.66 -6.47 8.50
CA VAL A 145 -12.24 -6.19 8.35
C VAL A 145 -12.00 -5.33 7.11
N GLY A 146 -11.26 -4.24 7.28
CA GLY A 146 -10.71 -3.45 6.18
C GLY A 146 -9.18 -3.63 6.11
N ILE A 147 -8.64 -3.91 4.92
CA ILE A 147 -7.20 -3.89 4.65
C ILE A 147 -6.95 -2.84 3.59
N ALA A 148 -6.21 -1.80 3.93
CA ALA A 148 -5.92 -0.71 3.02
C ALA A 148 -4.41 -0.56 2.77
N THR A 149 -4.04 -0.24 1.54
CA THR A 149 -2.65 0.01 1.14
C THR A 149 -2.58 1.23 0.22
N PRO A 150 -1.49 1.99 0.20
CA PRO A 150 -1.37 3.17 -0.66
C PRO A 150 -1.40 2.86 -2.17
N ARG A 151 -1.16 1.64 -2.59
CA ARG A 151 -0.91 1.28 -3.99
C ARG A 151 -1.88 0.22 -4.53
N THR A 152 -2.40 0.47 -5.73
CA THR A 152 -3.32 -0.44 -6.43
C THR A 152 -2.72 -1.83 -6.68
N ASP A 153 -1.42 -1.89 -7.06
CA ASP A 153 -0.74 -3.16 -7.34
C ASP A 153 -0.68 -4.05 -6.09
N VAL A 154 -0.39 -3.44 -4.94
CA VAL A 154 -0.33 -4.13 -3.64
C VAL A 154 -1.72 -4.59 -3.23
N ALA A 155 -2.74 -3.75 -3.43
CA ALA A 155 -4.14 -4.12 -3.15
C ALA A 155 -4.58 -5.33 -3.98
N ARG A 156 -4.23 -5.36 -5.27
CA ARG A 156 -4.52 -6.51 -6.17
C ARG A 156 -3.77 -7.77 -5.75
N GLU A 157 -2.48 -7.66 -5.38
CA GLU A 157 -1.69 -8.80 -4.88
C GLU A 157 -2.28 -9.35 -3.58
N LEU A 158 -2.62 -8.49 -2.63
CA LEU A 158 -3.28 -8.88 -1.38
C LEU A 158 -4.62 -9.56 -1.65
N HIS A 159 -5.44 -9.00 -2.55
CA HIS A 159 -6.72 -9.60 -2.94
C HIS A 159 -6.54 -11.01 -3.52
N THR A 160 -5.61 -11.20 -4.46
CA THR A 160 -5.33 -12.52 -5.05
C THR A 160 -4.91 -13.53 -3.99
N ARG A 161 -4.07 -13.13 -3.03
CA ARG A 161 -3.58 -14.01 -1.96
C ARG A 161 -4.68 -14.36 -0.96
N LEU A 162 -5.42 -13.35 -0.48
CA LEU A 162 -6.47 -13.58 0.51
C LEU A 162 -7.67 -14.31 -0.10
N SER A 163 -8.00 -14.11 -1.38
CA SER A 163 -9.06 -14.88 -2.07
C SER A 163 -8.72 -16.37 -2.22
N ARG A 164 -7.43 -16.72 -2.25
CA ARG A 164 -6.99 -18.12 -2.21
C ARG A 164 -7.07 -18.70 -0.79
N ASP A 165 -6.76 -17.90 0.21
CA ASP A 165 -6.50 -18.34 1.59
C ASP A 165 -7.73 -18.17 2.50
N PHE A 166 -8.82 -17.53 2.02
CA PHE A 166 -10.11 -17.37 2.71
C PHE A 166 -11.27 -17.77 1.81
N SER A 167 -12.27 -18.45 2.37
CA SER A 167 -13.45 -18.99 1.61
C SER A 167 -14.61 -18.02 1.51
N ILE A 168 -14.34 -16.70 1.54
CA ILE A 168 -15.39 -15.65 1.41
C ILE A 168 -15.13 -14.76 0.21
N PRO A 169 -16.19 -14.14 -0.35
CA PRO A 169 -16.02 -13.07 -1.33
C PRO A 169 -15.30 -11.87 -0.68
N ILE A 170 -14.36 -11.29 -1.39
CA ILE A 170 -13.58 -10.12 -0.93
C ILE A 170 -13.83 -8.96 -1.87
N SER A 171 -14.31 -7.83 -1.36
CA SER A 171 -14.47 -6.62 -2.15
C SER A 171 -13.12 -5.92 -2.33
N LEU A 172 -12.70 -5.70 -3.58
CA LEU A 172 -11.48 -4.98 -3.92
C LEU A 172 -11.83 -3.59 -4.43
N LEU A 173 -11.31 -2.54 -3.80
CA LEU A 173 -11.64 -1.16 -4.13
C LEU A 173 -10.40 -0.32 -4.49
N HIS A 174 -10.40 0.18 -5.72
CA HIS A 174 -9.45 1.16 -6.24
C HIS A 174 -10.13 2.02 -7.32
N ALA A 175 -9.40 2.89 -8.02
CA ALA A 175 -10.01 3.82 -8.99
C ALA A 175 -10.77 3.13 -10.14
N GLU A 176 -10.30 1.94 -10.56
CA GLU A 176 -10.82 1.18 -11.70
C GLU A 176 -11.41 -0.18 -11.27
N SER A 177 -11.77 -0.34 -9.99
CA SER A 177 -12.33 -1.60 -9.50
C SER A 177 -13.80 -1.75 -9.85
N GLU A 178 -14.29 -2.97 -9.76
CA GLU A 178 -15.72 -3.27 -9.72
C GLU A 178 -16.41 -2.51 -8.57
N PRO A 179 -17.73 -2.26 -8.68
CA PRO A 179 -18.49 -1.65 -7.60
C PRO A 179 -18.36 -2.41 -6.28
N TYR A 180 -18.45 -1.65 -5.17
CA TYR A 180 -18.47 -2.23 -3.83
C TYR A 180 -19.70 -3.15 -3.66
N PHE A 181 -19.50 -4.27 -3.02
CA PHE A 181 -20.55 -5.12 -2.46
C PHE A 181 -20.24 -5.42 -0.99
N PRO A 182 -21.30 -5.54 -0.12
CA PRO A 182 -21.10 -5.83 1.29
C PRO A 182 -20.47 -7.20 1.52
N THR A 183 -19.39 -7.21 2.28
CA THR A 183 -18.64 -8.42 2.64
C THR A 183 -17.93 -8.20 3.97
N PRO A 184 -17.65 -9.26 4.75
CA PRO A 184 -16.88 -9.15 5.97
C PRO A 184 -15.44 -8.68 5.75
N LEU A 185 -14.88 -8.84 4.54
CA LEU A 185 -13.49 -8.48 4.23
C LEU A 185 -13.42 -7.57 3.00
N VAL A 186 -12.90 -6.36 3.21
CA VAL A 186 -12.67 -5.36 2.15
C VAL A 186 -11.18 -5.09 2.01
N ILE A 187 -10.66 -5.17 0.80
CA ILE A 187 -9.29 -4.74 0.46
C ILE A 187 -9.40 -3.48 -0.40
N SER A 188 -8.64 -2.46 -0.08
CA SER A 188 -8.76 -1.18 -0.79
C SER A 188 -7.45 -0.41 -0.90
N THR A 189 -7.42 0.58 -1.79
CA THR A 189 -6.43 1.65 -1.66
C THR A 189 -6.83 2.58 -0.50
N THR A 190 -5.82 3.22 0.14
CA THR A 190 -6.05 4.08 1.31
C THR A 190 -7.01 5.25 1.03
N HIS A 191 -7.05 5.77 -0.20
CA HIS A 191 -8.02 6.79 -0.58
C HIS A 191 -9.48 6.32 -0.52
N GLN A 192 -9.74 5.03 -0.76
CA GLN A 192 -11.10 4.49 -0.68
C GLN A 192 -11.66 4.51 0.74
N LEU A 193 -10.79 4.57 1.78
CA LEU A 193 -11.22 4.73 3.17
C LEU A 193 -12.04 6.02 3.39
N LEU A 194 -11.81 7.07 2.60
CA LEU A 194 -12.62 8.30 2.62
C LEU A 194 -14.12 8.07 2.35
N ARG A 195 -14.45 6.94 1.73
CA ARG A 195 -15.84 6.53 1.45
C ARG A 195 -16.44 5.63 2.53
N PHE A 196 -15.75 5.40 3.64
CA PHE A 196 -16.23 4.55 4.74
C PHE A 196 -16.39 5.35 6.03
N ARG A 197 -17.39 4.97 6.83
CA ARG A 197 -17.64 5.53 8.15
C ARG A 197 -18.10 4.44 9.10
N HIS A 198 -17.39 4.28 10.22
CA HIS A 198 -17.72 3.28 11.26
C HIS A 198 -18.00 1.87 10.71
N ALA A 199 -17.27 1.48 9.67
CA ALA A 199 -17.49 0.24 8.94
C ALA A 199 -16.72 -0.94 9.54
N PHE A 200 -15.46 -0.74 9.99
CA PHE A 200 -14.53 -1.81 10.30
C PHE A 200 -14.32 -2.00 11.81
N VAL A 201 -14.42 -3.25 12.28
CA VAL A 201 -14.03 -3.67 13.64
C VAL A 201 -12.52 -3.84 13.71
N LEU A 202 -11.91 -4.30 12.61
CA LEU A 202 -10.47 -4.36 12.42
C LEU A 202 -10.10 -3.58 11.15
N LEU A 203 -9.23 -2.60 11.28
CA LEU A 203 -8.62 -1.91 10.15
C LEU A 203 -7.12 -2.20 10.13
N ILE A 204 -6.61 -2.61 8.98
CA ILE A 204 -5.19 -2.85 8.74
C ILE A 204 -4.72 -1.90 7.65
N ILE A 205 -3.70 -1.10 7.94
CA ILE A 205 -3.04 -0.24 6.94
C ILE A 205 -1.69 -0.83 6.63
N ASP A 206 -1.53 -1.40 5.45
CA ASP A 206 -0.25 -1.92 4.99
C ASP A 206 0.56 -0.84 4.26
N GLU A 207 1.87 -0.90 4.36
CA GLU A 207 2.82 0.07 3.78
C GLU A 207 2.55 1.51 4.22
N VAL A 208 2.31 1.75 5.52
CA VAL A 208 1.99 3.09 6.06
C VAL A 208 3.07 4.14 5.79
N ASP A 209 4.30 3.71 5.49
CA ASP A 209 5.44 4.55 5.15
C ASP A 209 5.46 4.98 3.67
N ALA A 210 4.54 4.46 2.85
CA ALA A 210 4.48 4.78 1.44
C ALA A 210 3.61 6.01 1.14
N PHE A 211 4.04 6.80 0.16
CA PHE A 211 3.18 7.83 -0.44
C PHE A 211 1.93 7.17 -1.09
N PRO A 212 0.75 7.74 -0.94
CA PRO A 212 0.44 9.05 -0.34
C PRO A 212 0.06 9.01 1.14
N PHE A 213 0.08 7.86 1.82
CA PHE A 213 -0.43 7.74 3.20
C PHE A 213 0.48 8.41 4.24
N ALA A 214 1.80 8.26 4.13
CA ALA A 214 2.78 8.58 5.17
C ALA A 214 2.64 10.00 5.76
N ASP A 215 2.42 11.01 4.93
CA ASP A 215 2.38 12.42 5.31
C ASP A 215 1.04 13.09 4.97
N ASN A 216 -0.04 12.31 4.87
CA ASN A 216 -1.36 12.80 4.48
C ASN A 216 -2.36 12.73 5.63
N ASP A 217 -2.62 13.87 6.28
CA ASP A 217 -3.54 13.95 7.42
C ASP A 217 -4.99 13.58 7.05
N ALA A 218 -5.44 13.83 5.81
CA ALA A 218 -6.76 13.42 5.36
C ALA A 218 -6.90 11.89 5.30
N LEU A 219 -5.84 11.16 4.93
CA LEU A 219 -5.85 9.70 4.92
C LEU A 219 -5.76 9.10 6.34
N TYR A 220 -5.03 9.73 7.26
CA TYR A 220 -5.09 9.34 8.68
C TYR A 220 -6.49 9.59 9.26
N PHE A 221 -7.11 10.71 8.94
CA PHE A 221 -8.50 10.99 9.32
C PHE A 221 -9.46 9.93 8.74
N ALA A 222 -9.30 9.58 7.46
CA ALA A 222 -10.10 8.54 6.81
C ALA A 222 -9.95 7.18 7.50
N ALA A 223 -8.74 6.80 7.88
CA ALA A 223 -8.48 5.58 8.64
C ALA A 223 -9.23 5.59 9.98
N GLU A 224 -9.16 6.69 10.74
CA GLU A 224 -9.89 6.83 12.00
C GLU A 224 -11.42 6.84 11.80
N GLN A 225 -11.94 7.54 10.79
CA GLN A 225 -13.37 7.63 10.54
C GLN A 225 -13.97 6.31 10.03
N SER A 226 -13.22 5.53 9.25
CA SER A 226 -13.71 4.29 8.65
C SER A 226 -13.86 3.15 9.66
N ARG A 227 -13.12 3.18 10.76
CA ARG A 227 -13.21 2.16 11.83
C ARG A 227 -14.32 2.45 12.82
N LYS A 228 -14.89 1.41 13.43
CA LYS A 228 -15.87 1.54 14.53
C LYS A 228 -15.21 2.15 15.77
N MET A 229 -16.00 2.77 16.63
CA MET A 229 -15.51 3.39 17.88
C MET A 229 -14.76 2.38 18.78
N THR A 230 -15.26 1.15 18.85
CA THR A 230 -14.62 0.03 19.53
C THR A 230 -14.02 -0.91 18.51
N SER A 231 -12.79 -0.64 18.08
CA SER A 231 -12.13 -1.37 17.00
C SER A 231 -10.63 -1.41 17.20
N THR A 232 -9.96 -2.27 16.45
CA THR A 232 -8.49 -2.38 16.43
C THR A 232 -7.95 -1.76 15.14
N LEU A 233 -6.82 -1.06 15.26
CA LEU A 233 -6.08 -0.51 14.12
C LEU A 233 -4.67 -1.08 14.11
N ILE A 234 -4.32 -1.76 13.03
CA ILE A 234 -2.99 -2.33 12.81
C ILE A 234 -2.29 -1.56 11.70
N TYR A 235 -1.14 -1.01 12.00
CA TYR A 235 -0.22 -0.44 11.03
C TYR A 235 0.87 -1.45 10.68
N LEU A 236 1.09 -1.72 9.39
CA LEU A 236 2.17 -2.58 8.91
C LEU A 236 3.18 -1.75 8.13
N THR A 237 4.48 -1.93 8.42
CA THR A 237 5.54 -1.24 7.70
C THR A 237 6.86 -2.00 7.74
N ALA A 238 7.71 -1.76 6.76
CA ALA A 238 9.12 -2.14 6.82
C ALA A 238 10.05 -0.99 7.23
N THR A 239 9.55 0.25 7.16
CA THR A 239 10.26 1.47 7.59
C THR A 239 9.29 2.35 8.36
N SER A 240 9.65 2.74 9.59
CA SER A 240 8.77 3.59 10.40
C SER A 240 8.79 5.03 9.91
N THR A 241 7.70 5.77 10.18
CA THR A 241 7.60 7.20 9.93
C THR A 241 7.79 7.98 11.23
N ASP A 242 8.27 9.24 11.12
CA ASP A 242 8.45 10.11 12.29
C ASP A 242 7.16 10.31 13.10
N LYS A 243 6.00 10.33 12.40
CA LYS A 243 4.69 10.46 13.03
C LYS A 243 4.37 9.24 13.93
N LEU A 244 4.54 8.03 13.40
CA LEU A 244 4.30 6.79 14.15
C LEU A 244 5.34 6.60 15.27
N ASP A 245 6.61 6.91 15.03
CA ASP A 245 7.65 6.83 16.05
C ASP A 245 7.39 7.79 17.23
N LYS A 246 6.83 8.99 16.97
CA LYS A 246 6.38 9.90 18.03
C LYS A 246 5.24 9.33 18.86
N LEU A 247 4.26 8.67 18.22
CA LEU A 247 3.15 8.02 18.93
C LEU A 247 3.65 6.85 19.81
N VAL A 248 4.57 6.04 19.29
CA VAL A 248 5.22 4.95 20.05
C VAL A 248 5.97 5.50 21.25
N LYS A 249 6.81 6.54 21.08
CA LYS A 249 7.55 7.17 22.17
C LYS A 249 6.65 7.77 23.26
N ARG A 250 5.43 8.20 22.92
CA ARG A 250 4.45 8.75 23.86
C ARG A 250 3.59 7.64 24.52
N GLY A 251 3.82 6.37 24.22
CA GLY A 251 3.00 5.27 24.70
C GLY A 251 1.56 5.24 24.14
N GLN A 252 1.30 5.96 23.07
CA GLN A 252 -0.01 6.05 22.41
C GLN A 252 -0.20 4.99 21.33
N LEU A 253 0.87 4.33 20.91
CA LEU A 253 0.88 3.28 19.91
C LEU A 253 1.83 2.19 20.36
N GLU A 254 1.31 0.96 20.52
CA GLU A 254 2.14 -0.21 20.81
C GLU A 254 2.96 -0.58 19.57
N LYS A 255 4.17 -1.13 19.76
CA LYS A 255 5.05 -1.54 18.66
C LYS A 255 5.58 -2.94 18.88
N VAL A 256 5.38 -3.80 17.89
CA VAL A 256 6.04 -5.09 17.77
C VAL A 256 6.97 -5.08 16.56
N SER A 257 8.15 -5.69 16.68
CA SER A 257 9.17 -5.65 15.63
C SER A 257 9.61 -7.04 15.21
N LEU A 258 9.73 -7.26 13.89
CA LEU A 258 10.28 -8.47 13.31
C LEU A 258 11.41 -8.13 12.33
N SER A 259 12.66 -8.29 12.75
CA SER A 259 13.85 -7.96 11.96
C SER A 259 14.39 -9.12 11.11
N ARG A 260 13.65 -10.23 11.01
CA ARG A 260 14.04 -11.44 10.26
C ARG A 260 13.06 -11.72 9.13
N ARG A 261 13.57 -12.27 8.04
CA ARG A 261 12.75 -12.82 6.95
C ARG A 261 12.15 -14.16 7.39
N PHE A 262 11.06 -14.58 6.73
CA PHE A 262 10.38 -15.84 7.06
C PHE A 262 11.29 -17.08 6.97
N HIS A 263 12.27 -17.09 6.07
CA HIS A 263 13.24 -18.19 5.91
C HIS A 263 14.47 -18.06 6.85
N GLY A 264 14.51 -17.09 7.76
CA GLY A 264 15.54 -16.92 8.78
C GLY A 264 16.87 -16.28 8.30
N ASN A 265 17.10 -16.19 6.98
CA ASN A 265 18.33 -15.59 6.46
C ASN A 265 18.34 -14.07 6.64
N PRO A 266 19.53 -13.45 6.83
CA PRO A 266 19.66 -12.00 6.98
C PRO A 266 19.27 -11.26 5.70
N LEU A 267 18.96 -9.96 5.85
CA LEU A 267 18.77 -9.07 4.71
C LEU A 267 20.10 -8.91 3.95
N VAL A 268 19.99 -8.85 2.61
CA VAL A 268 21.15 -8.54 1.78
C VAL A 268 21.55 -7.08 2.02
N VAL A 269 22.82 -6.86 2.38
CA VAL A 269 23.36 -5.52 2.62
C VAL A 269 23.77 -4.91 1.28
N PRO A 270 23.28 -3.73 0.91
CA PRO A 270 23.67 -3.04 -0.31
C PRO A 270 25.15 -2.63 -0.29
N LYS A 271 25.82 -2.79 -1.43
CA LYS A 271 27.15 -2.23 -1.64
C LYS A 271 27.00 -0.87 -2.35
N VAL A 272 27.41 0.19 -1.65
CA VAL A 272 27.43 1.55 -2.23
C VAL A 272 28.71 1.73 -3.03
N ILE A 273 28.58 2.16 -4.29
CA ILE A 273 29.68 2.41 -5.21
C ILE A 273 29.68 3.90 -5.56
N PHE A 274 30.66 4.62 -5.04
CA PHE A 274 30.86 6.03 -5.33
C PHE A 274 31.58 6.21 -6.66
N SER A 275 30.81 6.23 -7.75
CA SER A 275 31.32 6.43 -9.09
C SER A 275 30.21 6.86 -10.04
N SER A 276 30.51 7.85 -10.90
CA SER A 276 29.69 8.24 -12.05
C SER A 276 30.12 7.58 -13.36
N SER A 277 31.14 6.71 -13.32
CA SER A 277 31.69 6.06 -14.50
C SER A 277 30.69 5.05 -15.10
N GLU A 278 30.13 5.38 -16.25
CA GLU A 278 29.29 4.44 -17.00
C GLU A 278 30.05 3.14 -17.37
N LYS A 279 31.37 3.23 -17.66
CA LYS A 279 32.20 2.05 -17.96
C LYS A 279 32.22 1.06 -16.79
N LEU A 280 32.30 1.56 -15.54
CA LEU A 280 32.25 0.70 -14.36
C LEU A 280 30.89 0.06 -14.19
N ILE A 281 29.79 0.82 -14.42
CA ILE A 281 28.43 0.30 -14.35
C ILE A 281 28.25 -0.83 -15.36
N TYR A 282 28.63 -0.63 -16.62
CA TYR A 282 28.52 -1.66 -17.66
C TYR A 282 29.39 -2.88 -17.38
N HIS A 283 30.61 -2.70 -16.84
CA HIS A 283 31.45 -3.80 -16.40
C HIS A 283 30.80 -4.65 -15.31
N LEU A 284 30.20 -4.00 -14.32
CA LEU A 284 29.46 -4.69 -13.23
C LEU A 284 28.17 -5.36 -13.71
N ILE A 285 27.44 -4.77 -14.66
CA ILE A 285 26.32 -5.43 -15.31
C ILE A 285 26.80 -6.69 -16.03
N LYS A 286 27.87 -6.60 -16.85
CA LYS A 286 28.42 -7.75 -17.55
C LYS A 286 28.76 -8.87 -16.57
N LYS A 287 29.51 -8.57 -15.49
CA LYS A 287 29.84 -9.54 -14.45
C LYS A 287 28.62 -10.15 -13.75
N GLN A 288 27.56 -9.36 -13.54
CA GLN A 288 26.32 -9.87 -12.98
C GLN A 288 25.64 -10.83 -13.96
N ARG A 289 25.62 -10.51 -15.27
CA ARG A 289 25.03 -11.39 -16.29
C ARG A 289 25.68 -12.77 -16.34
N GLU A 290 26.96 -12.87 -16.06
CA GLU A 290 27.68 -14.15 -15.95
C GLU A 290 27.08 -15.07 -14.86
N THR A 291 26.34 -14.51 -13.90
CA THR A 291 25.67 -15.31 -12.86
C THR A 291 24.42 -16.03 -13.36
N GLY A 292 23.84 -15.62 -14.51
CA GLY A 292 22.60 -16.13 -15.08
C GLY A 292 21.32 -15.70 -14.36
N PHE A 293 21.40 -14.95 -13.25
CA PHE A 293 20.23 -14.49 -12.51
C PHE A 293 19.64 -13.22 -13.10
N PRO A 294 18.29 -13.01 -13.03
CA PRO A 294 17.67 -11.81 -13.55
C PRO A 294 18.16 -10.55 -12.83
N LEU A 295 18.31 -9.45 -13.57
CA LEU A 295 18.77 -8.16 -13.08
C LEU A 295 17.68 -7.10 -13.17
N LEU A 296 17.30 -6.53 -12.04
CA LEU A 296 16.39 -5.38 -11.96
C LEU A 296 17.21 -4.11 -11.73
N ILE A 297 17.10 -3.14 -12.63
CA ILE A 297 17.83 -1.88 -12.55
C ILE A 297 16.83 -0.74 -12.27
N PHE A 298 17.09 0.02 -11.21
CA PHE A 298 16.32 1.21 -10.90
C PHE A 298 16.98 2.47 -11.43
N ALA A 299 16.23 3.23 -12.20
CA ALA A 299 16.61 4.53 -12.76
C ALA A 299 15.82 5.66 -12.05
N PRO A 300 16.44 6.85 -11.83
CA PRO A 300 15.80 7.92 -11.07
C PRO A 300 14.59 8.54 -11.78
N VAL A 301 14.66 8.70 -13.11
CA VAL A 301 13.61 9.33 -13.91
C VAL A 301 13.38 8.57 -15.23
N ILE A 302 12.17 8.71 -15.79
CA ILE A 302 11.73 7.99 -16.99
C ILE A 302 12.65 8.23 -18.18
N ALA A 303 13.00 9.48 -18.45
CA ALA A 303 13.84 9.85 -19.59
C ALA A 303 15.23 9.19 -19.51
N PHE A 304 15.86 9.21 -18.32
CA PHE A 304 17.13 8.54 -18.09
C PHE A 304 16.99 7.02 -18.27
N GLY A 305 15.96 6.42 -17.67
CA GLY A 305 15.74 4.97 -17.76
C GLY A 305 15.56 4.48 -19.20
N ARG A 306 14.84 5.24 -20.01
CA ARG A 306 14.64 4.94 -21.44
C ARG A 306 15.97 4.97 -22.22
N LEU A 307 16.71 6.07 -22.12
CA LEU A 307 18.02 6.19 -22.78
C LEU A 307 19.00 5.11 -22.30
N PHE A 308 19.01 4.82 -21.01
CA PHE A 308 19.85 3.79 -20.45
C PHE A 308 19.48 2.39 -20.97
N SER A 309 18.19 2.10 -21.15
CA SER A 309 17.72 0.84 -21.72
C SER A 309 18.15 0.66 -23.18
N GLU A 310 18.07 1.73 -23.98
CA GLU A 310 18.51 1.74 -25.39
C GLU A 310 20.03 1.49 -25.51
N ARG A 311 20.82 2.15 -24.66
CA ARG A 311 22.28 1.92 -24.60
C ARG A 311 22.62 0.49 -24.18
N LEU A 312 21.92 -0.06 -23.18
CA LEU A 312 22.15 -1.44 -22.76
C LEU A 312 21.82 -2.44 -23.86
N ARG A 313 20.73 -2.26 -24.62
CA ARG A 313 20.40 -3.12 -25.77
C ARG A 313 21.51 -3.10 -26.83
N SER A 314 22.12 -1.94 -27.07
CA SER A 314 23.25 -1.82 -28.01
C SER A 314 24.53 -2.49 -27.49
N LEU A 315 24.79 -2.44 -26.18
CA LEU A 315 26.01 -2.99 -25.56
C LEU A 315 25.91 -4.49 -25.24
N PHE A 316 24.70 -4.98 -25.04
CA PHE A 316 24.41 -6.37 -24.68
C PHE A 316 23.34 -6.96 -25.62
N PRO A 317 23.67 -7.19 -26.90
CA PRO A 317 22.69 -7.63 -27.91
C PRO A 317 22.10 -9.02 -27.62
N ASP A 318 22.80 -9.85 -26.86
CA ASP A 318 22.36 -11.19 -26.49
C ASP A 318 21.40 -11.19 -25.27
N GLU A 319 21.19 -10.02 -24.63
CA GLU A 319 20.34 -9.92 -23.46
C GLU A 319 18.93 -9.41 -23.82
N SER A 320 17.90 -10.01 -23.25
CA SER A 320 16.51 -9.56 -23.38
C SER A 320 16.21 -8.45 -22.38
N ILE A 321 16.10 -7.20 -22.83
CA ILE A 321 16.04 -6.02 -21.97
C ILE A 321 14.69 -5.33 -22.10
N GLY A 322 13.93 -5.26 -20.98
CA GLY A 322 12.68 -4.52 -20.85
C GLY A 322 12.84 -3.17 -20.15
N PHE A 323 11.86 -2.29 -20.34
CA PHE A 323 11.75 -1.01 -19.62
C PHE A 323 10.31 -0.73 -19.22
N VAL A 324 10.09 -0.46 -17.92
CA VAL A 324 8.77 -0.10 -17.36
C VAL A 324 8.80 1.18 -16.55
N ALA A 325 7.79 2.01 -16.76
CA ALA A 325 7.57 3.25 -16.02
C ALA A 325 6.06 3.48 -15.80
N SER A 326 5.69 4.53 -15.06
CA SER A 326 4.27 4.88 -14.84
C SER A 326 3.50 5.16 -16.14
N THR A 327 4.21 5.57 -17.19
CA THR A 327 3.64 5.87 -18.51
C THR A 327 3.63 4.69 -19.48
N SER A 328 4.15 3.51 -19.08
CA SER A 328 4.18 2.33 -19.96
C SER A 328 2.79 1.71 -20.08
N LYS A 329 2.31 1.54 -21.34
CA LYS A 329 1.01 0.91 -21.64
C LYS A 329 1.04 -0.59 -21.36
N ASP A 330 2.14 -1.26 -21.73
CA ASP A 330 2.32 -2.72 -21.61
C ASP A 330 3.04 -3.13 -20.31
N ARG A 331 2.81 -2.36 -19.24
CA ARG A 331 3.51 -2.54 -17.96
C ARG A 331 3.31 -3.93 -17.37
N ALA A 332 2.09 -4.41 -17.38
CA ALA A 332 1.75 -5.71 -16.78
C ALA A 332 2.44 -6.86 -17.54
N ASP A 333 2.47 -6.77 -18.86
CA ASP A 333 3.08 -7.78 -19.74
C ASP A 333 4.60 -7.81 -19.59
N GLU A 334 5.26 -6.66 -19.55
CA GLU A 334 6.73 -6.58 -19.33
C GLU A 334 7.13 -7.13 -17.95
N ILE A 335 6.34 -6.86 -16.92
CA ILE A 335 6.55 -7.39 -15.57
C ILE A 335 6.40 -8.92 -15.57
N GLU A 336 5.38 -9.44 -16.25
CA GLU A 336 5.14 -10.88 -16.32
C GLU A 336 6.21 -11.60 -17.14
N ARG A 337 6.63 -11.04 -18.26
CA ARG A 337 7.75 -11.54 -19.08
C ARG A 337 9.05 -11.61 -18.26
N PHE A 338 9.33 -10.61 -17.44
CA PHE A 338 10.50 -10.62 -16.55
C PHE A 338 10.36 -11.68 -15.45
N ARG A 339 9.16 -11.85 -14.89
CA ARG A 339 8.86 -12.88 -13.88
C ARG A 339 9.04 -14.29 -14.44
N GLN A 340 8.66 -14.51 -15.69
CA GLN A 340 8.78 -15.79 -16.41
C GLN A 340 10.20 -16.05 -16.96
N GLY A 341 11.14 -15.11 -16.79
CA GLY A 341 12.51 -15.23 -17.28
C GLY A 341 12.68 -14.99 -18.78
N GLN A 342 11.65 -14.46 -19.47
CA GLN A 342 11.74 -14.05 -20.87
C GLN A 342 12.53 -12.76 -21.06
N LEU A 343 12.62 -11.95 -20.02
CA LEU A 343 13.52 -10.82 -19.93
C LEU A 343 14.61 -11.13 -18.90
N THR A 344 15.85 -10.84 -19.27
CA THR A 344 17.02 -11.07 -18.42
C THR A 344 17.40 -9.82 -17.62
N ILE A 345 17.09 -8.64 -18.16
CA ILE A 345 17.25 -7.34 -17.50
C ILE A 345 15.94 -6.57 -17.60
N LEU A 346 15.47 -6.04 -16.48
CA LEU A 346 14.34 -5.10 -16.45
C LEU A 346 14.80 -3.78 -15.85
N ILE A 347 14.62 -2.69 -16.59
CA ILE A 347 14.90 -1.34 -16.09
C ILE A 347 13.57 -0.72 -15.68
N SER A 348 13.55 -0.08 -14.50
CA SER A 348 12.36 0.55 -13.97
C SER A 348 12.69 1.84 -13.23
N THR A 349 11.69 2.67 -13.03
CA THR A 349 11.72 3.75 -12.03
C THR A 349 11.26 3.20 -10.68
N THR A 350 11.05 4.08 -9.68
CA THR A 350 10.53 3.70 -8.34
C THR A 350 9.20 2.94 -8.38
N ILE A 351 8.56 2.81 -9.54
CA ILE A 351 7.27 2.12 -9.68
C ILE A 351 7.34 0.64 -9.28
N LEU A 352 8.50 -0.02 -9.44
CA LEU A 352 8.70 -1.40 -9.03
C LEU A 352 9.41 -1.55 -7.66
N GLU A 353 9.53 -0.49 -6.87
CA GLU A 353 10.10 -0.60 -5.52
C GLU A 353 9.21 -1.41 -4.56
N ARG A 354 7.91 -1.54 -4.85
CA ARG A 354 6.90 -2.24 -4.03
C ARG A 354 5.93 -3.02 -4.93
N GLY A 355 5.06 -3.84 -4.34
CA GLY A 355 3.90 -4.45 -4.98
C GLY A 355 4.18 -5.63 -5.93
N VAL A 356 5.43 -5.98 -6.23
CA VAL A 356 5.74 -7.10 -7.14
C VAL A 356 6.87 -7.94 -6.58
N THR A 357 6.77 -9.25 -6.66
CA THR A 357 7.85 -10.17 -6.26
C THR A 357 8.50 -10.78 -7.49
N PHE A 358 9.83 -10.70 -7.55
CA PHE A 358 10.64 -11.33 -8.57
C PHE A 358 11.53 -12.40 -7.92
N PRO A 359 11.47 -13.65 -8.36
CA PRO A 359 12.31 -14.71 -7.79
C PRO A 359 13.77 -14.51 -8.19
N LYS A 360 14.67 -14.77 -7.25
CA LYS A 360 16.14 -14.86 -7.49
C LYS A 360 16.80 -13.62 -8.13
N VAL A 361 16.18 -12.44 -8.03
CA VAL A 361 16.61 -11.21 -8.69
C VAL A 361 17.84 -10.58 -8.00
N ASP A 362 18.75 -9.99 -8.79
CA ASP A 362 19.74 -9.01 -8.36
C ASP A 362 19.25 -7.60 -8.65
N VAL A 363 19.74 -6.61 -7.89
CA VAL A 363 19.23 -5.23 -7.98
C VAL A 363 20.38 -4.23 -8.07
N PHE A 364 20.31 -3.35 -9.06
CA PHE A 364 21.19 -2.20 -9.21
C PHE A 364 20.35 -0.91 -9.15
N VAL A 365 20.83 0.11 -8.45
CA VAL A 365 20.22 1.43 -8.39
C VAL A 365 21.17 2.46 -8.95
N ILE A 366 20.83 3.04 -10.09
CA ILE A 366 21.65 4.05 -10.75
C ILE A 366 21.30 5.43 -10.19
N GLN A 367 22.32 6.25 -9.87
CA GLN A 367 22.15 7.57 -9.25
C GLN A 367 21.32 7.49 -7.95
N SER A 368 21.71 6.57 -7.05
CA SER A 368 20.98 6.32 -5.79
C SER A 368 20.90 7.53 -4.85
N HIS A 369 21.70 8.59 -5.08
CA HIS A 369 21.62 9.90 -4.39
C HIS A 369 20.49 10.80 -4.91
N HIS A 370 19.84 10.44 -6.00
CA HIS A 370 18.76 11.26 -6.56
C HIS A 370 17.58 11.36 -5.57
N ARG A 371 16.97 12.55 -5.44
CA ARG A 371 15.92 12.88 -4.46
C ARG A 371 14.71 11.94 -4.47
N LEU A 372 14.44 11.24 -5.56
CA LEU A 372 13.36 10.26 -5.67
C LEU A 372 13.67 8.93 -4.96
N PHE A 373 14.93 8.65 -4.66
CA PHE A 373 15.33 7.50 -3.88
C PHE A 373 15.46 7.87 -2.40
N THR A 374 14.32 7.88 -1.69
CA THR A 374 14.32 8.10 -0.24
C THR A 374 14.98 6.90 0.49
N LYS A 375 15.33 7.07 1.76
CA LYS A 375 15.83 5.98 2.60
C LYS A 375 14.86 4.78 2.61
N SER A 376 13.56 5.06 2.74
CA SER A 376 12.51 4.03 2.70
C SER A 376 12.51 3.29 1.36
N SER A 377 12.53 4.03 0.24
CA SER A 377 12.60 3.50 -1.11
C SER A 377 13.81 2.56 -1.29
N LEU A 378 15.01 3.00 -0.92
CA LEU A 378 16.24 2.19 -1.04
C LEU A 378 16.19 0.91 -0.19
N ILE A 379 15.62 0.95 1.02
CA ILE A 379 15.41 -0.23 1.87
C ILE A 379 14.45 -1.22 1.20
N GLN A 380 13.35 -0.74 0.62
CA GLN A 380 12.37 -1.57 -0.08
C GLN A 380 12.96 -2.20 -1.35
N ILE A 381 13.73 -1.42 -2.11
CA ILE A 381 14.44 -1.88 -3.31
C ILE A 381 15.47 -2.95 -2.95
N ALA A 382 16.33 -2.71 -1.95
CA ALA A 382 17.30 -3.70 -1.47
C ALA A 382 16.60 -4.97 -0.95
N GLY A 383 15.46 -4.78 -0.30
CA GLY A 383 14.64 -5.88 0.20
C GLY A 383 14.03 -6.78 -0.85
N ARG A 384 14.17 -6.48 -2.14
CA ARG A 384 13.76 -7.37 -3.25
C ARG A 384 14.67 -8.57 -3.42
N VAL A 385 15.96 -8.40 -3.11
CA VAL A 385 16.97 -9.45 -3.26
C VAL A 385 16.92 -10.43 -2.09
N GLY A 386 17.09 -11.72 -2.35
CA GLY A 386 17.12 -12.77 -1.35
C GLY A 386 15.76 -13.10 -0.74
N ARG A 387 14.66 -12.91 -1.45
CA ARG A 387 13.30 -13.29 -1.00
C ARG A 387 13.02 -14.79 -1.11
N SER A 388 13.69 -15.48 -2.03
CA SER A 388 13.51 -16.92 -2.22
C SER A 388 14.41 -17.70 -1.25
N PRO A 389 13.90 -18.76 -0.59
CA PRO A 389 14.70 -19.65 0.22
C PRO A 389 15.84 -20.30 -0.55
N GLU A 390 15.64 -20.62 -1.85
CA GLU A 390 16.66 -21.23 -2.72
C GLU A 390 17.79 -20.26 -3.08
N ARG A 391 17.52 -18.94 -2.99
CA ARG A 391 18.53 -17.89 -3.19
C ARG A 391 18.33 -16.78 -2.16
N PRO A 392 18.73 -17.01 -0.90
CA PRO A 392 18.55 -16.04 0.17
C PRO A 392 19.53 -14.86 0.11
N THR A 393 20.50 -14.93 -0.80
CA THR A 393 21.51 -13.90 -1.06
C THR A 393 21.38 -13.35 -2.47
N GLY A 394 22.22 -12.38 -2.83
CA GLY A 394 22.29 -11.79 -4.19
C GLY A 394 23.03 -10.47 -4.18
N LEU A 395 23.11 -9.82 -5.34
CA LEU A 395 23.82 -8.56 -5.51
C LEU A 395 22.86 -7.38 -5.37
N VAL A 396 23.23 -6.43 -4.52
CA VAL A 396 22.57 -5.12 -4.42
C VAL A 396 23.63 -4.05 -4.54
N TYR A 397 23.64 -3.30 -5.65
CA TYR A 397 24.58 -2.21 -5.87
C TYR A 397 23.84 -0.87 -5.98
N PHE A 398 24.28 0.10 -5.19
CA PHE A 398 23.83 1.48 -5.24
C PHE A 398 24.94 2.34 -5.82
N PHE A 399 24.76 2.84 -7.03
CA PHE A 399 25.69 3.75 -7.68
C PHE A 399 25.35 5.19 -7.32
N SER A 400 26.30 5.89 -6.71
CA SER A 400 26.19 7.29 -6.28
C SER A 400 27.34 8.10 -6.84
N CYS A 401 27.07 9.30 -7.34
CA CYS A 401 28.11 10.31 -7.46
C CYS A 401 28.39 10.79 -6.04
N GLY A 402 29.65 10.84 -5.61
CA GLY A 402 30.01 11.22 -4.24
C GLY A 402 29.21 12.39 -3.71
N LEU A 403 29.06 12.46 -2.39
CA LEU A 403 28.43 13.58 -1.71
C LEU A 403 29.14 14.88 -2.13
N ASN A 404 28.47 15.77 -2.87
CA ASN A 404 28.80 17.19 -2.91
C ASN A 404 28.21 17.84 -1.67
#